data_cc1144d52fb2bf25375e95113bfcb2a8
#
_entry.id   cc1144d52fb2bf25375e95113bfcb2a8
#
_cell.length_a   1.000
_cell.length_b   1.000
_cell.length_c   1.000
_cell.angle_alpha   90.00
_cell.angle_beta   90.00
_cell.angle_gamma   90.00
#
_symmetry.space_group_name_H-M   'P 1'
#
loop_
_entity.id
_entity.type
_entity.pdbx_description
1 polymer ?
#
loop_
_entity_poly.entity_id
_entity_poly.type
_entity_poly.pdbx_seq_one_letter_code
_entity_poly.pdbx_strand_id
1 'polypeptide(L)'
;YTRAASVLGGDYQARADSLKQAMTTKLLNITSGHYNQGMTATGPDVADPLDVNSWGAIQLYATGQKTSAQTSMDALAPFKFTRSGVTGYAPFYDSPGYPGATPTVWFEGSYGVLMALARTGKVDQYRSLLNTLKVGQESDGSFRYATDVDPIYEISDHRSVAGTAWFVLAT
;
A
#
# COMPACT_ATOMS: atom_id res chain seq x y z
N TYR A 1 6.44 14.90 -9.81
CA TYR A 1 6.43 16.26 -10.38
C TYR A 1 7.06 17.29 -9.43
N THR A 2 6.72 17.35 -8.13
CA THR A 2 7.32 18.31 -7.18
C THR A 2 8.84 18.23 -7.16
N ARG A 3 9.42 17.01 -7.13
CA ARG A 3 10.88 16.84 -7.21
C ARG A 3 11.44 17.31 -8.57
N ALA A 4 10.72 17.02 -9.65
CA ALA A 4 11.12 17.51 -10.99
C ALA A 4 11.09 19.02 -11.05
N ALA A 5 10.11 19.70 -10.47
CA ALA A 5 10.03 21.15 -10.41
C ALA A 5 11.25 21.77 -9.71
N SER A 6 11.74 21.16 -8.63
CA SER A 6 12.92 21.65 -7.89
C SER A 6 14.24 21.54 -8.66
N VAL A 7 14.29 20.69 -9.69
CA VAL A 7 15.51 20.42 -10.47
C VAL A 7 15.43 20.99 -11.88
N LEU A 8 14.27 20.85 -12.54
CA LEU A 8 14.09 21.15 -13.96
C LEU A 8 13.39 22.49 -14.20
N GLY A 9 12.68 23.03 -13.20
CA GLY A 9 11.82 24.20 -13.37
C GLY A 9 10.60 23.92 -14.27
N GLY A 10 10.09 24.96 -14.94
CA GLY A 10 8.96 24.82 -15.87
C GLY A 10 7.61 24.61 -15.17
N ASP A 11 6.69 23.90 -15.84
CA ASP A 11 5.31 23.69 -15.38
C ASP A 11 5.10 22.47 -14.45
N TYR A 12 6.19 21.83 -14.02
CA TYR A 12 6.11 20.63 -13.15
C TYR A 12 5.45 20.91 -11.80
N GLN A 13 5.63 22.11 -11.24
CA GLN A 13 4.96 22.49 -10.01
C GLN A 13 3.44 22.61 -10.20
N ALA A 14 3.01 23.29 -11.26
CA ALA A 14 1.59 23.41 -11.59
C ALA A 14 0.93 22.04 -11.83
N ARG A 15 1.64 21.12 -12.48
CA ARG A 15 1.17 19.74 -12.66
C ARG A 15 1.08 18.98 -11.33
N ALA A 16 2.07 19.14 -10.44
CA ALA A 16 2.05 18.53 -9.11
C ALA A 16 0.85 19.03 -8.30
N ASP A 17 0.59 20.34 -8.33
CA ASP A 17 -0.53 20.95 -7.59
C ASP A 17 -1.89 20.50 -8.17
N SER A 18 -2.01 20.42 -9.49
CA SER A 18 -3.22 19.90 -10.16
C SER A 18 -3.49 18.44 -9.81
N LEU A 19 -2.47 17.58 -9.80
CA LEU A 19 -2.60 16.18 -9.40
C LEU A 19 -2.98 16.05 -7.93
N LYS A 20 -2.32 16.80 -7.05
CA LYS A 20 -2.66 16.83 -5.63
C LYS A 20 -4.12 17.25 -5.42
N GLN A 21 -4.55 18.31 -6.10
CA GLN A 21 -5.92 18.78 -6.04
C GLN A 21 -6.91 17.70 -6.54
N ALA A 22 -6.64 17.08 -7.69
CA ALA A 22 -7.49 16.02 -8.23
C ALA A 22 -7.61 14.83 -7.25
N MET A 23 -6.51 14.37 -6.69
CA MET A 23 -6.52 13.29 -5.68
C MET A 23 -7.36 13.69 -4.47
N THR A 24 -7.14 14.87 -3.92
CA THR A 24 -7.86 15.35 -2.72
C THR A 24 -9.35 15.57 -2.98
N THR A 25 -9.73 16.10 -4.15
CA THR A 25 -11.14 16.47 -4.42
C THR A 25 -11.96 15.34 -5.05
N LYS A 26 -11.31 14.36 -5.70
CA LYS A 26 -12.00 13.30 -6.44
C LYS A 26 -11.86 11.93 -5.78
N LEU A 27 -10.70 11.64 -5.19
CA LEU A 27 -10.41 10.30 -4.67
C LEU A 27 -10.46 10.23 -3.14
N LEU A 28 -10.12 11.31 -2.42
CA LEU A 28 -10.19 11.28 -0.95
C LEU A 28 -11.65 11.17 -0.49
N ASN A 29 -11.96 10.06 0.15
CA ASN A 29 -13.26 9.83 0.75
C ASN A 29 -13.29 10.50 2.13
N ILE A 30 -14.06 11.56 2.27
CA ILE A 30 -14.14 12.33 3.51
C ILE A 30 -14.82 11.56 4.65
N THR A 31 -15.60 10.53 4.33
CA THR A 31 -16.30 9.70 5.33
C THR A 31 -15.35 8.65 5.93
N SER A 32 -14.60 7.96 5.09
CA SER A 32 -13.62 6.95 5.53
C SER A 32 -12.27 7.56 5.92
N GLY A 33 -11.96 8.77 5.41
CA GLY A 33 -10.71 9.48 5.68
C GLY A 33 -9.49 8.97 4.88
N HIS A 34 -9.69 8.02 3.96
CA HIS A 34 -8.66 7.52 3.05
C HIS A 34 -9.12 7.58 1.59
N TYR A 35 -8.26 7.23 0.65
CA TYR A 35 -8.60 7.28 -0.76
C TYR A 35 -9.55 6.16 -1.18
N ASN A 36 -10.44 6.45 -2.13
CA ASN A 36 -11.10 5.43 -2.93
C ASN A 36 -10.10 4.85 -3.94
N GLN A 37 -10.32 3.61 -4.39
CA GLN A 37 -9.46 2.96 -5.38
C GLN A 37 -9.39 3.75 -6.70
N GLY A 38 -10.49 4.36 -7.11
CA GLY A 38 -10.55 5.11 -8.35
C GLY A 38 -11.87 5.81 -8.57
N MET A 39 -12.16 6.08 -9.84
CA MET A 39 -13.44 6.64 -10.30
C MET A 39 -14.02 5.73 -11.37
N THR A 40 -15.30 5.43 -11.24
CA THR A 40 -16.11 4.75 -12.26
C THR A 40 -16.92 5.77 -13.06
N ALA A 41 -17.64 5.32 -14.06
CA ALA A 41 -18.58 6.19 -14.82
C ALA A 41 -19.72 6.75 -13.95
N THR A 42 -20.05 6.08 -12.84
CA THR A 42 -21.17 6.43 -11.96
C THR A 42 -20.76 7.07 -10.64
N GLY A 43 -19.46 7.16 -10.37
CA GLY A 43 -18.94 7.76 -9.13
C GLY A 43 -17.64 7.10 -8.63
N PRO A 44 -17.24 7.38 -7.37
CA PRO A 44 -16.06 6.78 -6.80
C PRO A 44 -16.14 5.25 -6.76
N ASP A 45 -15.02 4.59 -7.09
CA ASP A 45 -14.82 3.18 -6.81
C ASP A 45 -14.40 3.04 -5.35
N VAL A 46 -15.30 2.49 -4.56
CA VAL A 46 -15.13 2.33 -3.11
C VAL A 46 -14.52 0.98 -2.70
N ALA A 47 -14.10 0.17 -3.66
CA ALA A 47 -13.31 -1.02 -3.34
C ALA A 47 -12.04 -0.60 -2.60
N ASP A 48 -11.64 -1.40 -1.62
CA ASP A 48 -10.59 -1.04 -0.66
C ASP A 48 -9.44 -2.06 -0.68
N PRO A 49 -8.53 -1.99 -1.66
CA PRO A 49 -7.32 -2.80 -1.65
C PRO A 49 -6.25 -2.20 -0.73
N LEU A 50 -5.32 -3.04 -0.29
CA LEU A 50 -4.25 -2.69 0.64
C LEU A 50 -3.44 -1.45 0.22
N ASP A 51 -3.04 -1.40 -1.05
CA ASP A 51 -2.11 -0.39 -1.58
C ASP A 51 -2.73 1.02 -1.62
N VAL A 52 -4.02 1.13 -1.81
CA VAL A 52 -4.74 2.42 -1.73
C VAL A 52 -4.54 3.06 -0.36
N ASN A 53 -4.58 2.26 0.71
CA ASN A 53 -4.37 2.74 2.07
C ASN A 53 -2.88 2.99 2.37
N SER A 54 -2.00 2.04 2.06
CA SER A 54 -0.57 2.16 2.41
C SER A 54 0.14 3.25 1.59
N TRP A 55 -0.02 3.26 0.27
CA TRP A 55 0.58 4.30 -0.58
C TRP A 55 -0.15 5.63 -0.47
N GLY A 56 -1.47 5.57 -0.27
CA GLY A 56 -2.28 6.74 0.05
C GLY A 56 -1.78 7.46 1.31
N ALA A 57 -1.46 6.72 2.37
CA ALA A 57 -0.89 7.27 3.59
C ALA A 57 0.44 7.99 3.34
N ILE A 58 1.33 7.42 2.51
CA ILE A 58 2.59 8.06 2.14
C ILE A 58 2.33 9.40 1.45
N GLN A 59 1.42 9.42 0.48
CA GLN A 59 1.09 10.62 -0.28
C GLN A 59 0.43 11.69 0.62
N LEU A 60 -0.55 11.30 1.43
CA LEU A 60 -1.23 12.20 2.37
C LEU A 60 -0.25 12.81 3.38
N TYR A 61 0.66 12.00 3.92
CA TYR A 61 1.69 12.47 4.84
C TYR A 61 2.64 13.47 4.16
N ALA A 62 3.12 13.13 2.97
CA ALA A 62 4.04 13.97 2.19
C ALA A 62 3.41 15.32 1.78
N THR A 63 2.09 15.39 1.67
CA THR A 63 1.34 16.61 1.33
C THR A 63 0.80 17.37 2.56
N GLY A 64 1.21 16.96 3.78
CA GLY A 64 0.86 17.63 5.03
C GLY A 64 -0.49 17.22 5.63
N GLN A 65 -1.20 16.29 5.03
CA GLN A 65 -2.51 15.79 5.50
C GLN A 65 -2.32 14.66 6.51
N LYS A 66 -1.65 14.96 7.64
CA LYS A 66 -1.20 13.96 8.61
C LYS A 66 -2.33 13.17 9.27
N THR A 67 -3.48 13.81 9.53
CA THR A 67 -4.65 13.14 10.13
C THR A 67 -5.20 12.09 9.15
N SER A 68 -5.42 12.43 7.89
CA SER A 68 -5.88 11.49 6.86
C SER A 68 -4.86 10.38 6.62
N ALA A 69 -3.56 10.69 6.65
CA ALA A 69 -2.52 9.67 6.58
C ALA A 69 -2.61 8.68 7.74
N GLN A 70 -2.86 9.14 8.96
CA GLN A 70 -3.07 8.26 10.11
C GLN A 70 -4.33 7.40 9.94
N THR A 71 -5.44 7.98 9.48
CA THR A 71 -6.68 7.24 9.20
C THR A 71 -6.45 6.14 8.15
N SER A 72 -5.70 6.44 7.07
CA SER A 72 -5.31 5.43 6.08
C SER A 72 -4.47 4.31 6.69
N MET A 73 -3.55 4.64 7.61
CA MET A 73 -2.76 3.62 8.32
C MET A 73 -3.61 2.76 9.26
N ASP A 74 -4.61 3.34 9.90
CA ASP A 74 -5.51 2.61 10.80
C ASP A 74 -6.45 1.68 10.01
N ALA A 75 -6.80 2.04 8.77
CA ALA A 75 -7.58 1.22 7.84
C ALA A 75 -6.83 -0.05 7.37
N LEU A 76 -5.53 -0.18 7.63
CA LEU A 76 -4.76 -1.39 7.29
C LEU A 76 -5.07 -2.59 8.21
N ALA A 77 -5.75 -2.40 9.34
CA ALA A 77 -5.97 -3.45 10.32
C ALA A 77 -6.66 -4.72 9.76
N PRO A 78 -7.70 -4.64 8.92
CA PRO A 78 -8.35 -5.80 8.34
C PRO A 78 -7.47 -6.64 7.42
N PHE A 79 -6.44 -6.03 6.82
CA PHE A 79 -5.52 -6.70 5.90
C PHE A 79 -4.42 -7.47 6.61
N LYS A 80 -4.20 -7.21 7.92
CA LYS A 80 -3.10 -7.82 8.67
C LYS A 80 -3.38 -9.29 8.94
N PHE A 81 -2.42 -10.14 8.58
CA PHE A 81 -2.62 -11.57 8.55
C PHE A 81 -1.32 -12.33 8.83
N THR A 82 -1.44 -13.56 9.33
CA THR A 82 -0.30 -14.46 9.57
C THR A 82 -0.54 -15.78 8.85
N ARG A 83 0.43 -16.17 8.01
CA ARG A 83 0.39 -17.43 7.28
C ARG A 83 1.78 -18.05 7.20
N SER A 84 1.88 -19.35 7.43
CA SER A 84 3.14 -20.09 7.32
C SER A 84 4.30 -19.47 8.14
N GLY A 85 3.98 -18.90 9.32
CA GLY A 85 4.95 -18.23 10.18
C GLY A 85 5.33 -16.78 9.76
N VAL A 86 4.81 -16.30 8.63
CA VAL A 86 5.02 -14.93 8.15
C VAL A 86 3.83 -14.06 8.56
N THR A 87 4.07 -12.95 9.22
CA THR A 87 3.07 -11.91 9.46
C THR A 87 3.29 -10.76 8.50
N GLY A 88 2.26 -10.39 7.76
CA GLY A 88 2.26 -9.31 6.80
C GLY A 88 0.84 -8.84 6.51
N TYR A 89 0.59 -8.44 5.28
CA TYR A 89 -0.70 -7.90 4.85
C TYR A 89 -1.19 -8.61 3.59
N ALA A 90 -2.49 -8.92 3.55
CA ALA A 90 -3.14 -9.43 2.36
C ALA A 90 -3.44 -8.28 1.37
N PRO A 91 -3.48 -8.53 0.05
CA PRO A 91 -3.84 -7.51 -0.93
C PRO A 91 -5.31 -7.08 -0.78
N PHE A 92 -6.16 -8.02 -0.41
CA PHE A 92 -7.59 -7.87 -0.21
C PHE A 92 -8.02 -8.65 1.04
N TYR A 93 -9.16 -8.30 1.60
CA TYR A 93 -9.89 -9.12 2.58
C TYR A 93 -11.30 -9.38 2.06
N ASP A 94 -11.94 -10.43 2.55
CA ASP A 94 -13.33 -10.77 2.16
C ASP A 94 -14.27 -9.61 2.52
N SER A 95 -14.77 -8.94 1.52
CA SER A 95 -15.57 -7.72 1.61
C SER A 95 -16.46 -7.58 0.37
N PRO A 96 -17.46 -6.69 0.38
CA PRO A 96 -18.30 -6.44 -0.80
C PRO A 96 -17.50 -6.05 -2.06
N GLY A 97 -16.33 -5.43 -1.91
CA GLY A 97 -15.44 -5.09 -3.03
C GLY A 97 -14.60 -6.27 -3.52
N TYR A 98 -14.34 -7.26 -2.65
CA TYR A 98 -13.50 -8.42 -2.94
C TYR A 98 -14.11 -9.70 -2.34
N PRO A 99 -15.29 -10.14 -2.83
CA PRO A 99 -15.99 -11.29 -2.26
C PRO A 99 -15.21 -12.58 -2.47
N GLY A 100 -15.02 -13.34 -1.39
CA GLY A 100 -14.31 -14.61 -1.41
C GLY A 100 -12.79 -14.50 -1.50
N ALA A 101 -12.21 -13.32 -1.27
CA ALA A 101 -10.75 -13.15 -1.24
C ALA A 101 -10.10 -14.10 -0.24
N THR A 102 -9.10 -14.84 -0.70
CA THR A 102 -8.35 -15.79 0.14
C THR A 102 -7.28 -15.01 0.93
N PRO A 103 -7.29 -15.10 2.27
CA PRO A 103 -6.26 -14.45 3.08
C PRO A 103 -4.87 -15.03 2.77
N THR A 104 -3.98 -14.20 2.27
CA THR A 104 -2.59 -14.52 1.95
C THR A 104 -1.69 -13.35 2.31
N VAL A 105 -0.45 -13.58 2.69
CA VAL A 105 0.52 -12.48 2.85
C VAL A 105 1.07 -12.10 1.48
N TRP A 106 0.77 -10.90 1.03
CA TRP A 106 1.29 -10.32 -0.20
C TRP A 106 2.56 -9.50 0.11
N PHE A 107 3.72 -9.98 -0.36
CA PHE A 107 5.01 -9.40 0.03
C PHE A 107 5.21 -7.99 -0.51
N GLU A 108 4.90 -7.74 -1.78
CA GLU A 108 5.02 -6.40 -2.38
C GLU A 108 4.21 -5.36 -1.58
N GLY A 109 2.93 -5.64 -1.33
CA GLY A 109 2.07 -4.75 -0.56
C GLY A 109 2.50 -4.61 0.90
N SER A 110 2.98 -5.70 1.53
CA SER A 110 3.51 -5.66 2.89
C SER A 110 4.75 -4.76 3.00
N TYR A 111 5.62 -4.75 1.99
CA TYR A 111 6.75 -3.80 1.92
C TYR A 111 6.28 -2.37 1.64
N GLY A 112 5.18 -2.20 0.89
CA GLY A 112 4.50 -0.90 0.77
C GLY A 112 4.03 -0.35 2.12
N VAL A 113 3.44 -1.22 2.96
CA VAL A 113 3.09 -0.85 4.35
C VAL A 113 4.33 -0.55 5.18
N LEU A 114 5.40 -1.34 5.04
CA LEU A 114 6.66 -1.09 5.73
C LEU A 114 7.21 0.31 5.41
N MET A 115 7.19 0.70 4.13
CA MET A 115 7.57 2.04 3.69
C MET A 115 6.65 3.12 4.28
N ALA A 116 5.35 2.88 4.33
CA ALA A 116 4.40 3.82 4.93
C ALA A 116 4.67 4.01 6.43
N LEU A 117 4.97 2.94 7.18
CA LEU A 117 5.36 3.01 8.58
C LEU A 117 6.64 3.84 8.78
N ALA A 118 7.66 3.64 7.94
CA ALA A 118 8.88 4.44 7.98
C ALA A 118 8.61 5.92 7.73
N ARG A 119 7.83 6.24 6.70
CA ARG A 119 7.51 7.62 6.29
C ARG A 119 6.64 8.35 7.31
N THR A 120 5.78 7.63 8.02
CA THR A 120 4.89 8.20 9.07
C THR A 120 5.53 8.17 10.46
N GLY A 121 6.79 7.73 10.59
CA GLY A 121 7.57 7.76 11.84
C GLY A 121 7.21 6.64 12.83
N LYS A 122 6.54 5.57 12.38
CA LYS A 122 6.13 4.43 13.23
C LYS A 122 7.24 3.37 13.34
N VAL A 123 8.38 3.76 13.91
CA VAL A 123 9.63 2.99 13.88
C VAL A 123 9.51 1.60 14.51
N ASP A 124 8.81 1.46 15.63
CA ASP A 124 8.67 0.17 16.31
C ASP A 124 7.80 -0.81 15.52
N GLN A 125 6.72 -0.31 14.90
CA GLN A 125 5.87 -1.11 14.02
C GLN A 125 6.64 -1.50 12.74
N TYR A 126 7.44 -0.59 12.18
CA TYR A 126 8.33 -0.86 11.06
C TYR A 126 9.29 -2.02 11.40
N ARG A 127 10.02 -1.94 12.51
CA ARG A 127 10.96 -2.99 12.91
C ARG A 127 10.28 -4.33 13.15
N SER A 128 9.14 -4.32 13.82
CA SER A 128 8.34 -5.53 14.06
C SER A 128 7.91 -6.19 12.75
N LEU A 129 7.33 -5.41 11.82
CA LEU A 129 6.89 -5.92 10.52
C LEU A 129 8.07 -6.43 9.68
N LEU A 130 9.17 -5.69 9.62
CA LEU A 130 10.37 -6.11 8.88
C LEU A 130 10.88 -7.47 9.37
N ASN A 131 10.96 -7.68 10.69
CA ASN A 131 11.43 -8.94 11.26
C ASN A 131 10.53 -10.12 10.89
N THR A 132 9.21 -9.92 10.83
CA THR A 132 8.28 -10.99 10.45
C THR A 132 8.30 -11.28 8.95
N LEU A 133 8.44 -10.25 8.10
CA LEU A 133 8.51 -10.43 6.64
C LEU A 133 9.80 -11.13 6.20
N LYS A 134 10.92 -10.89 6.88
CA LYS A 134 12.20 -11.57 6.58
C LYS A 134 12.13 -13.09 6.69
N VAL A 135 11.22 -13.64 7.48
CA VAL A 135 10.99 -15.09 7.58
C VAL A 135 10.59 -15.70 6.22
N GLY A 136 9.91 -14.90 5.36
CA GLY A 136 9.50 -15.33 4.03
C GLY A 136 10.58 -15.20 2.94
N GLN A 137 11.81 -14.80 3.29
CA GLN A 137 12.92 -14.71 2.33
C GLN A 137 13.41 -16.10 1.93
N GLU A 138 13.50 -16.35 0.63
CA GLU A 138 14.05 -17.59 0.07
C GLU A 138 15.59 -17.64 0.24
N SER A 139 16.16 -18.83 0.13
CA SER A 139 17.60 -19.04 0.31
C SER A 139 18.49 -18.31 -0.70
N ASP A 140 17.94 -17.94 -1.85
CA ASP A 140 18.61 -17.13 -2.86
C ASP A 140 18.42 -15.61 -2.69
N GLY A 141 17.78 -15.20 -1.58
CA GLY A 141 17.52 -13.80 -1.25
C GLY A 141 16.25 -13.22 -1.86
N SER A 142 15.56 -13.95 -2.73
CA SER A 142 14.32 -13.49 -3.35
C SER A 142 13.13 -13.62 -2.39
N PHE A 143 12.02 -12.98 -2.77
CA PHE A 143 10.71 -13.18 -2.14
C PHE A 143 9.72 -13.72 -3.16
N ARG A 144 8.74 -14.48 -2.67
CA ARG A 144 7.56 -14.85 -3.44
C ARG A 144 6.65 -13.64 -3.65
N TYR A 145 5.68 -13.77 -4.56
CA TYR A 145 4.64 -12.75 -4.70
C TYR A 145 3.72 -12.75 -3.47
N ALA A 146 3.26 -13.95 -3.06
CA ALA A 146 2.49 -14.15 -1.85
C ALA A 146 2.80 -15.49 -1.18
N THR A 147 2.29 -15.71 0.03
CA THR A 147 2.46 -16.98 0.76
C THR A 147 1.60 -18.11 0.21
N ASP A 148 0.48 -17.79 -0.42
CA ASP A 148 -0.48 -18.74 -0.95
C ASP A 148 -1.09 -18.22 -2.27
N VAL A 149 -1.71 -19.12 -3.03
CA VAL A 149 -2.41 -18.79 -4.28
C VAL A 149 -3.85 -18.36 -3.97
N ASP A 150 -4.27 -17.26 -4.60
CA ASP A 150 -5.70 -16.90 -4.70
C ASP A 150 -6.09 -16.89 -6.18
N PRO A 151 -6.80 -17.91 -6.67
CA PRO A 151 -7.15 -18.01 -8.08
C PRO A 151 -8.25 -17.02 -8.50
N ILE A 152 -9.03 -16.48 -7.55
CA ILE A 152 -10.10 -15.52 -7.84
C ILE A 152 -9.50 -14.18 -8.24
N TYR A 153 -8.44 -13.78 -7.54
CA TYR A 153 -7.78 -12.48 -7.73
C TYR A 153 -6.37 -12.61 -8.34
N GLU A 154 -6.09 -13.76 -8.96
CA GLU A 154 -4.84 -14.04 -9.69
C GLU A 154 -3.56 -13.85 -8.85
N ILE A 155 -3.66 -14.07 -7.53
CA ILE A 155 -2.50 -14.05 -6.64
C ILE A 155 -1.75 -15.37 -6.77
N SER A 156 -0.45 -15.32 -6.95
CA SER A 156 0.41 -16.50 -7.08
C SER A 156 1.43 -16.57 -5.93
N ASP A 157 1.98 -17.77 -5.71
CA ASP A 157 3.07 -18.01 -4.77
C ASP A 157 4.44 -18.09 -5.44
N HIS A 158 4.53 -17.69 -6.70
CA HIS A 158 5.79 -17.69 -7.44
C HIS A 158 6.77 -16.62 -6.95
N ARG A 159 8.06 -16.80 -7.21
CA ARG A 159 9.08 -15.79 -6.95
C ARG A 159 8.76 -14.51 -7.72
N SER A 160 8.92 -13.37 -7.04
CA SER A 160 8.51 -12.07 -7.57
C SER A 160 9.69 -11.11 -7.62
N VAL A 161 9.95 -10.56 -8.79
CA VAL A 161 10.89 -9.45 -8.97
C VAL A 161 10.36 -8.22 -8.23
N ALA A 162 9.06 -7.93 -8.34
CA ALA A 162 8.45 -6.78 -7.67
C ALA A 162 8.55 -6.89 -6.15
N GLY A 163 8.15 -8.03 -5.54
CA GLY A 163 8.26 -8.25 -4.10
C GLY A 163 9.70 -8.11 -3.60
N THR A 164 10.68 -8.65 -4.35
CA THR A 164 12.10 -8.54 -4.00
C THR A 164 12.62 -7.10 -4.13
N ALA A 165 12.24 -6.38 -5.18
CA ALA A 165 12.62 -4.99 -5.38
C ALA A 165 12.03 -4.07 -4.29
N TRP A 166 10.76 -4.29 -3.92
CA TRP A 166 10.13 -3.54 -2.83
C TRP A 166 10.80 -3.78 -1.48
N PHE A 167 11.28 -5.01 -1.21
CA PHE A 167 12.11 -5.27 -0.02
C PHE A 167 13.32 -4.34 0.01
N VAL A 168 14.09 -4.28 -1.09
CA VAL A 168 15.29 -3.42 -1.18
C VAL A 168 14.94 -1.94 -1.01
N LEU A 169 13.80 -1.49 -1.54
CA LEU A 169 13.37 -0.08 -1.42
C LEU A 169 12.88 0.28 -0.01
N ALA A 170 12.38 -0.70 0.74
CA ALA A 170 11.77 -0.49 2.05
C ALA A 170 12.76 -0.70 3.21
N THR A 171 13.95 -1.23 2.95
CA THR A 171 15.00 -1.51 3.95
C THR A 171 16.21 -0.61 3.77
#